data_33d5c197f35e93f21f5e2f6d342f7d6f
#
_entry.id   33d5c197f35e93f21f5e2f6d342f7d6f
#
_cell.length_a   1.000
_cell.length_b   1.000
_cell.length_c   1.000
_cell.angle_alpha   90.00
_cell.angle_beta   90.00
_cell.angle_gamma   90.00
#
_symmetry.space_group_name_H-M   'P 1'
#
loop_
_entity.id
_entity.type
_entity.pdbx_description
1 polymer ?
#
loop_
_entity_poly.entity_id
_entity_poly.type
_entity_poly.pdbx_seq_one_letter_code
_entity_poly.pdbx_strand_id
1 'polypeptide(L)'
;MLRQRPIELLAPAKNLECGMEAINHGADAVYIGAPRFGARAAAGNSLEDIEALVRYAHLYRVRIYVTVNTILKDEELAETEKMIWDLYRIGVDALIVQDMGITRLNLPPIPLHASTQMDNRTPQKVKFLAEAGFRQVVLARELTLDEITKIHAACPDTPLEVFVHGALCVSYSGQCYVSQACFGRSANRGECAQFCRLSFDMVDADGKTIARGKHLLSLKDMNQSENLEALLDAGASSLKIEGRLKDVAYVKNVTAYYRQKLDAIFKRRKEYIRASSGTVRLAFRPQLDKSFSRGFTDYFLHGRTPDIFSFHTPKSLGEEMGVVKEVRGNYFTVAGVKPFSNGDGLCYLDEAGKLHGFRVNRVENNKLYPQEMPRLRPKTKLYRNFDQEFERVMQKKSAERKIAVAMALEENYFGFTLTLTDEDDNSISVTLPYEKAPARTPQAENLRNQLGKLGNTPFELERLDISLSGDWFIPSSVLADLRRTAVEKLLEARRINYPQERVRFPNTVHAFPAGELTYLGNVMNGKAQAFYHDHGVKRVEPAFEKEAQADAVLMFCKHCLRYSMGWCPVHHKVKSPYREPYYLVSTDGRRFRLDFDCKVCQMKVSLDNRASS
;
A
#
# COMPACT_ATOMS: atom_id res chain seq x y z
N MET A 1 -17.71 -24.84 14.34
CA MET A 1 -16.66 -24.44 13.37
C MET A 1 -16.05 -23.14 13.88
N LEU A 2 -14.72 -23.02 13.92
CA LEU A 2 -14.06 -21.74 14.22
C LEU A 2 -14.47 -20.72 13.14
N ARG A 3 -14.96 -19.55 13.56
CA ARG A 3 -15.30 -18.46 12.63
C ARG A 3 -14.01 -18.00 11.97
N GLN A 4 -13.83 -18.28 10.70
CA GLN A 4 -12.65 -17.86 9.93
C GLN A 4 -12.68 -16.35 9.72
N ARG A 5 -11.53 -15.70 9.90
CA ARG A 5 -11.36 -14.26 9.69
C ARG A 5 -10.70 -14.01 8.34
N PRO A 6 -11.39 -13.34 7.39
CA PRO A 6 -10.78 -12.93 6.13
C PRO A 6 -9.68 -11.90 6.37
N ILE A 7 -8.53 -12.10 5.76
CA ILE A 7 -7.38 -11.18 5.79
C ILE A 7 -7.16 -10.61 4.40
N GLU A 8 -7.08 -9.31 4.32
CA GLU A 8 -6.95 -8.54 3.10
C GLU A 8 -5.53 -8.04 2.91
N LEU A 9 -4.91 -8.34 1.77
CA LEU A 9 -3.69 -7.69 1.30
C LEU A 9 -4.08 -6.54 0.37
N LEU A 10 -3.90 -5.31 0.83
CA LEU A 10 -4.29 -4.09 0.12
C LEU A 10 -3.09 -3.48 -0.60
N ALA A 11 -3.09 -3.56 -1.93
CA ALA A 11 -2.02 -3.08 -2.78
C ALA A 11 -2.31 -1.69 -3.38
N PRO A 12 -1.26 -0.87 -3.65
CA PRO A 12 -1.41 0.43 -4.28
C PRO A 12 -1.54 0.32 -5.80
N ALA A 13 -2.31 1.20 -6.41
CA ALA A 13 -2.31 1.42 -7.86
C ALA A 13 -2.08 2.90 -8.20
N LYS A 14 -1.10 3.16 -9.06
CA LYS A 14 -0.88 4.46 -9.68
C LYS A 14 -1.86 4.69 -10.82
N ASN A 15 -2.15 3.64 -11.59
CA ASN A 15 -3.00 3.63 -12.78
C ASN A 15 -3.61 2.22 -12.95
N LEU A 16 -4.41 2.05 -14.00
CA LEU A 16 -5.06 0.80 -14.36
C LEU A 16 -4.09 -0.39 -14.44
N GLU A 17 -2.95 -0.23 -15.13
CA GLU A 17 -1.94 -1.28 -15.28
C GLU A 17 -1.40 -1.76 -13.92
N CYS A 18 -1.01 -0.83 -13.05
CA CYS A 18 -0.56 -1.15 -11.70
C CYS A 18 -1.63 -1.91 -10.90
N GLY A 19 -2.91 -1.53 -11.05
CA GLY A 19 -4.03 -2.18 -10.38
C GLY A 19 -4.23 -3.62 -10.87
N MET A 20 -4.24 -3.84 -12.17
CA MET A 20 -4.36 -5.19 -12.76
C MET A 20 -3.19 -6.09 -12.34
N GLU A 21 -1.98 -5.56 -12.35
CA GLU A 21 -0.80 -6.32 -11.95
C GLU A 21 -0.75 -6.58 -10.43
N ALA A 22 -1.27 -5.68 -9.60
CA ALA A 22 -1.47 -5.96 -8.16
C ALA A 22 -2.40 -7.17 -7.95
N ILE A 23 -3.52 -7.23 -8.69
CA ILE A 23 -4.48 -8.33 -8.66
C ILE A 23 -3.82 -9.64 -9.10
N ASN A 24 -3.12 -9.63 -10.23
CA ASN A 24 -2.41 -10.80 -10.77
C ASN A 24 -1.36 -11.35 -9.81
N HIS A 25 -0.73 -10.47 -9.02
CA HIS A 25 0.31 -10.82 -8.04
C HIS A 25 -0.23 -11.08 -6.62
N GLY A 26 -1.56 -11.13 -6.44
CA GLY A 26 -2.21 -11.66 -5.24
C GLY A 26 -2.76 -10.65 -4.26
N ALA A 27 -3.02 -9.42 -4.67
CA ALA A 27 -3.79 -8.48 -3.87
C ALA A 27 -5.23 -8.98 -3.65
N ASP A 28 -5.76 -8.73 -2.46
CA ASP A 28 -7.17 -8.99 -2.09
C ASP A 28 -8.01 -7.71 -2.22
N ALA A 29 -7.35 -6.56 -2.19
CA ALA A 29 -7.94 -5.28 -2.54
C ALA A 29 -6.87 -4.37 -3.17
N VAL A 30 -7.33 -3.38 -3.94
CA VAL A 30 -6.48 -2.36 -4.57
C VAL A 30 -7.02 -0.98 -4.23
N TYR A 31 -6.13 -0.06 -3.79
CA TYR A 31 -6.52 1.32 -3.64
C TYR A 31 -5.88 2.21 -4.71
N ILE A 32 -6.73 3.05 -5.31
CA ILE A 32 -6.39 3.91 -6.45
C ILE A 32 -6.84 5.36 -6.18
N GLY A 33 -6.18 6.34 -6.77
CA GLY A 33 -6.58 7.74 -6.67
C GLY A 33 -7.85 8.03 -7.46
N ALA A 34 -8.77 8.80 -6.86
CA ALA A 34 -9.90 9.40 -7.58
C ALA A 34 -9.39 10.32 -8.71
N PRO A 35 -10.25 10.69 -9.66
CA PRO A 35 -9.91 11.71 -10.66
C PRO A 35 -9.45 13.03 -10.04
N ARG A 36 -10.00 13.38 -8.85
CA ARG A 36 -9.64 14.57 -8.04
C ARG A 36 -9.67 14.23 -6.54
N PHE A 37 -9.18 15.12 -5.70
CA PHE A 37 -9.27 15.09 -4.23
C PHE A 37 -8.60 13.88 -3.54
N GLY A 38 -7.62 13.26 -4.19
CA GLY A 38 -6.78 12.24 -3.57
C GLY A 38 -5.50 12.81 -2.97
N ALA A 39 -5.00 12.25 -1.85
CA ALA A 39 -3.77 12.68 -1.17
C ALA A 39 -2.46 12.51 -1.98
N ARG A 40 -2.55 12.24 -3.25
CA ARG A 40 -1.48 12.24 -4.26
C ARG A 40 -2.05 12.79 -5.55
N ALA A 41 -2.10 14.11 -5.69
CA ALA A 41 -2.69 14.80 -6.84
C ALA A 41 -2.14 14.31 -8.21
N ALA A 42 -0.86 13.93 -8.26
CA ALA A 42 -0.22 13.39 -9.47
C ALA A 42 -0.64 11.95 -9.84
N ALA A 43 -1.52 11.30 -9.08
CA ALA A 43 -2.01 9.93 -9.33
C ALA A 43 -3.54 9.89 -9.48
N GLY A 44 -4.15 10.92 -10.07
CA GLY A 44 -5.56 10.92 -10.46
C GLY A 44 -5.80 10.02 -11.67
N ASN A 45 -6.90 9.25 -11.65
CA ASN A 45 -7.27 8.32 -12.71
C ASN A 45 -8.63 8.67 -13.29
N SER A 46 -8.87 8.37 -14.56
CA SER A 46 -10.18 8.59 -15.20
C SER A 46 -11.24 7.63 -14.62
N LEU A 47 -12.52 7.97 -14.76
CA LEU A 47 -13.60 7.06 -14.36
C LEU A 47 -13.59 5.78 -15.18
N GLU A 48 -13.25 5.87 -16.46
CA GLU A 48 -13.16 4.74 -17.39
C GLU A 48 -12.06 3.74 -16.95
N ASP A 49 -10.89 4.23 -16.54
CA ASP A 49 -9.80 3.38 -16.04
C ASP A 49 -10.20 2.69 -14.72
N ILE A 50 -10.88 3.43 -13.83
CA ILE A 50 -11.36 2.87 -12.55
C ILE A 50 -12.44 1.82 -12.83
N GLU A 51 -13.37 2.06 -13.75
CA GLU A 51 -14.41 1.09 -14.14
C GLU A 51 -13.80 -0.17 -14.75
N ALA A 52 -12.81 -0.03 -15.62
CA ALA A 52 -12.09 -1.16 -16.19
C ALA A 52 -11.39 -1.99 -15.11
N LEU A 53 -10.78 -1.32 -14.12
CA LEU A 53 -10.15 -1.98 -12.98
C LEU A 53 -11.17 -2.72 -12.10
N VAL A 54 -12.32 -2.09 -11.81
CA VAL A 54 -13.42 -2.70 -11.04
C VAL A 54 -13.91 -3.97 -11.73
N ARG A 55 -14.20 -3.91 -13.01
CA ARG A 55 -14.65 -5.07 -13.79
C ARG A 55 -13.64 -6.22 -13.76
N TYR A 56 -12.36 -5.91 -13.87
CA TYR A 56 -11.30 -6.91 -13.78
C TYR A 56 -11.17 -7.49 -12.36
N ALA A 57 -11.20 -6.65 -11.35
CA ALA A 57 -11.04 -7.03 -9.95
C ALA A 57 -12.16 -7.95 -9.45
N HIS A 58 -13.40 -7.64 -9.80
CA HIS A 58 -14.57 -8.39 -9.36
C HIS A 58 -14.60 -9.83 -9.89
N LEU A 59 -13.90 -10.12 -11.00
CA LEU A 59 -13.69 -11.51 -11.46
C LEU A 59 -13.01 -12.38 -10.39
N TYR A 60 -12.14 -11.79 -9.57
CA TYR A 60 -11.38 -12.46 -8.51
C TYR A 60 -11.90 -12.14 -7.10
N ARG A 61 -13.07 -11.53 -6.98
CA ARG A 61 -13.59 -10.98 -5.69
C ARG A 61 -12.60 -10.03 -5.01
N VAL A 62 -11.77 -9.36 -5.78
CA VAL A 62 -10.86 -8.30 -5.30
C VAL A 62 -11.62 -6.99 -5.22
N ARG A 63 -11.47 -6.27 -4.12
CA ARG A 63 -12.15 -4.99 -3.87
C ARG A 63 -11.36 -3.82 -4.41
N ILE A 64 -12.05 -2.78 -4.87
CA ILE A 64 -11.45 -1.53 -5.33
C ILE A 64 -11.86 -0.40 -4.40
N TYR A 65 -10.86 0.23 -3.76
CA TYR A 65 -11.04 1.38 -2.89
C TYR A 65 -10.51 2.64 -3.56
N VAL A 66 -11.34 3.67 -3.62
CA VAL A 66 -10.94 4.94 -4.21
C VAL A 66 -10.62 5.95 -3.11
N THR A 67 -9.45 6.62 -3.23
CA THR A 67 -9.04 7.62 -2.24
C THR A 67 -9.60 8.99 -2.58
N VAL A 68 -10.45 9.52 -1.69
CA VAL A 68 -10.96 10.89 -1.65
C VAL A 68 -10.53 11.47 -0.29
N ASN A 69 -9.23 11.47 -0.04
CA ASN A 69 -8.65 11.64 1.29
C ASN A 69 -7.80 12.91 1.43
N THR A 70 -8.31 14.00 0.88
CA THR A 70 -7.85 15.37 1.14
C THR A 70 -8.90 16.14 1.93
N ILE A 71 -8.51 17.22 2.60
CA ILE A 71 -9.46 18.20 3.13
C ILE A 71 -10.04 19.01 1.96
N LEU A 72 -11.33 19.32 2.04
CA LEU A 72 -12.10 19.95 0.99
C LEU A 72 -12.52 21.36 1.37
N LYS A 73 -12.53 22.27 0.41
CA LYS A 73 -13.13 23.58 0.55
C LYS A 73 -14.64 23.51 0.36
N ASP A 74 -15.39 24.52 0.84
CA ASP A 74 -16.84 24.56 0.68
C ASP A 74 -17.28 24.49 -0.79
N GLU A 75 -16.59 25.17 -1.69
CA GLU A 75 -16.86 25.17 -3.13
C GLU A 75 -16.60 23.83 -3.83
N GLU A 76 -15.81 22.93 -3.23
CA GLU A 76 -15.46 21.63 -3.79
C GLU A 76 -16.46 20.51 -3.42
N LEU A 77 -17.33 20.75 -2.43
CA LEU A 77 -18.24 19.73 -1.88
C LEU A 77 -19.24 19.21 -2.91
N ALA A 78 -19.83 20.09 -3.73
CA ALA A 78 -20.83 19.70 -4.74
C ALA A 78 -20.20 18.84 -5.84
N GLU A 79 -19.00 19.17 -6.30
CA GLU A 79 -18.25 18.35 -7.27
C GLU A 79 -17.85 17.00 -6.67
N THR A 80 -17.43 16.99 -5.41
CA THR A 80 -17.09 15.76 -4.68
C THR A 80 -18.30 14.83 -4.57
N GLU A 81 -19.47 15.35 -4.22
CA GLU A 81 -20.72 14.58 -4.16
C GLU A 81 -21.04 13.91 -5.51
N LYS A 82 -20.99 14.68 -6.60
CA LYS A 82 -21.21 14.15 -7.95
C LYS A 82 -20.21 13.03 -8.29
N MET A 83 -18.91 13.25 -8.04
CA MET A 83 -17.87 12.28 -8.29
C MET A 83 -18.09 10.98 -7.48
N ILE A 84 -18.53 11.08 -6.22
CA ILE A 84 -18.84 9.91 -5.39
C ILE A 84 -19.99 9.10 -5.99
N TRP A 85 -21.02 9.74 -6.51
CA TRP A 85 -22.12 9.06 -7.21
C TRP A 85 -21.65 8.36 -8.48
N ASP A 86 -20.74 8.98 -9.25
CA ASP A 86 -20.17 8.36 -10.45
C ASP A 86 -19.30 7.15 -10.09
N LEU A 87 -18.46 7.23 -9.04
CA LEU A 87 -17.68 6.10 -8.53
C LEU A 87 -18.58 4.94 -8.04
N TYR A 88 -19.68 5.25 -7.38
CA TYR A 88 -20.65 4.24 -6.96
C TYR A 88 -21.29 3.50 -8.14
N ARG A 89 -21.69 4.25 -9.20
CA ARG A 89 -22.34 3.68 -10.39
C ARG A 89 -21.43 2.71 -11.15
N ILE A 90 -20.13 2.98 -11.19
CA ILE A 90 -19.14 2.09 -11.82
C ILE A 90 -18.71 0.92 -10.93
N GLY A 91 -19.27 0.79 -9.72
CA GLY A 91 -19.11 -0.38 -8.86
C GLY A 91 -17.92 -0.33 -7.89
N VAL A 92 -17.39 0.86 -7.55
CA VAL A 92 -16.35 1.00 -6.51
C VAL A 92 -16.87 0.47 -5.18
N ASP A 93 -16.04 -0.29 -4.45
CA ASP A 93 -16.44 -1.02 -3.23
C ASP A 93 -16.43 -0.14 -1.97
N ALA A 94 -15.50 0.80 -1.86
CA ALA A 94 -15.45 1.75 -0.75
C ALA A 94 -14.64 3.01 -1.10
N LEU A 95 -14.85 4.07 -0.31
CA LEU A 95 -14.06 5.30 -0.37
C LEU A 95 -13.17 5.42 0.86
N ILE A 96 -11.89 5.75 0.66
CA ILE A 96 -10.99 6.13 1.76
C ILE A 96 -11.03 7.65 1.88
N VAL A 97 -11.57 8.17 2.98
CA VAL A 97 -11.86 9.60 3.16
C VAL A 97 -11.14 10.18 4.37
N GLN A 98 -10.89 11.49 4.33
CA GLN A 98 -10.32 12.26 5.45
C GLN A 98 -11.30 13.31 5.97
N ASP A 99 -11.95 14.05 5.09
CA ASP A 99 -12.81 15.18 5.42
C ASP A 99 -14.16 14.71 5.95
N MET A 100 -14.49 15.11 7.20
CA MET A 100 -15.76 14.74 7.81
C MET A 100 -16.96 15.42 7.17
N GLY A 101 -16.75 16.49 6.39
CA GLY A 101 -17.81 17.12 5.59
C GLY A 101 -18.40 16.19 4.53
N ILE A 102 -17.62 15.20 4.05
CA ILE A 102 -18.11 14.18 3.12
C ILE A 102 -19.29 13.40 3.74
N THR A 103 -19.26 13.11 5.03
CA THR A 103 -20.32 12.36 5.72
C THR A 103 -21.66 13.10 5.76
N ARG A 104 -21.66 14.41 5.47
CA ARG A 104 -22.85 15.29 5.43
C ARG A 104 -23.31 15.62 4.00
N LEU A 105 -22.74 14.95 3.00
CA LEU A 105 -23.22 14.99 1.62
C LEU A 105 -24.37 13.99 1.43
N ASN A 106 -25.12 14.15 0.33
CA ASN A 106 -26.10 13.16 -0.10
C ASN A 106 -25.37 11.99 -0.78
N LEU A 107 -24.87 11.05 0.03
CA LEU A 107 -24.08 9.94 -0.45
C LEU A 107 -24.92 8.76 -0.96
N PRO A 108 -24.45 8.04 -2.00
CA PRO A 108 -24.96 6.71 -2.30
C PRO A 108 -24.65 5.72 -1.14
N PRO A 109 -25.26 4.53 -1.12
CA PRO A 109 -24.96 3.51 -0.11
C PRO A 109 -23.61 2.85 -0.38
N ILE A 110 -22.51 3.62 -0.20
CA ILE A 110 -21.12 3.20 -0.39
C ILE A 110 -20.38 3.21 0.96
N PRO A 111 -19.64 2.15 1.32
CA PRO A 111 -18.84 2.11 2.53
C PRO A 111 -17.77 3.22 2.56
N LEU A 112 -17.57 3.83 3.73
CA LEU A 112 -16.52 4.78 3.99
C LEU A 112 -15.45 4.16 4.90
N HIS A 113 -14.18 4.28 4.51
CA HIS A 113 -13.01 3.91 5.30
C HIS A 113 -12.31 5.16 5.82
N ALA A 114 -12.04 5.20 7.13
CA ALA A 114 -11.35 6.33 7.74
C ALA A 114 -9.87 6.33 7.37
N SER A 115 -9.41 7.35 6.64
CA SER A 115 -8.02 7.48 6.22
C SER A 115 -7.07 7.63 7.41
N THR A 116 -5.84 7.14 7.28
CA THR A 116 -4.75 7.46 8.23
C THR A 116 -4.50 8.97 8.38
N GLN A 117 -4.90 9.77 7.38
CA GLN A 117 -4.83 11.24 7.43
C GLN A 117 -5.73 11.87 8.52
N MET A 118 -6.63 11.10 9.12
CA MET A 118 -7.43 11.50 10.28
C MET A 118 -6.68 11.35 11.61
N ASP A 119 -5.42 10.89 11.59
CA ASP A 119 -4.61 10.65 12.80
C ASP A 119 -5.24 9.63 13.77
N ASN A 120 -5.41 8.40 13.31
CA ASN A 120 -6.10 7.32 14.03
C ASN A 120 -5.12 6.57 14.96
N ARG A 121 -4.82 7.14 16.14
CA ARG A 121 -3.82 6.63 17.08
C ARG A 121 -4.37 6.17 18.43
N THR A 122 -5.59 6.52 18.78
CA THR A 122 -6.12 6.23 20.12
C THR A 122 -7.37 5.35 20.06
N PRO A 123 -7.58 4.45 21.04
CA PRO A 123 -8.78 3.62 21.12
C PRO A 123 -10.07 4.45 21.08
N GLN A 124 -10.10 5.59 21.76
CA GLN A 124 -11.28 6.47 21.83
C GLN A 124 -11.65 7.02 20.46
N LYS A 125 -10.65 7.50 19.68
CA LYS A 125 -10.88 8.04 18.34
C LYS A 125 -11.31 6.96 17.36
N VAL A 126 -10.66 5.79 17.38
CA VAL A 126 -11.02 4.68 16.49
C VAL A 126 -12.42 4.16 16.80
N LYS A 127 -12.76 4.03 18.10
CA LYS A 127 -14.11 3.68 18.53
C LYS A 127 -15.14 4.70 18.06
N PHE A 128 -14.87 6.01 18.22
CA PHE A 128 -15.75 7.06 17.71
C PHE A 128 -15.99 6.92 16.20
N LEU A 129 -14.94 6.71 15.40
CA LEU A 129 -15.08 6.54 13.96
C LEU A 129 -15.91 5.30 13.58
N ALA A 130 -15.71 4.20 14.28
CA ALA A 130 -16.51 2.99 14.12
C ALA A 130 -18.00 3.24 14.43
N GLU A 131 -18.30 3.88 15.56
CA GLU A 131 -19.65 4.24 15.99
C GLU A 131 -20.29 5.30 15.08
N ALA A 132 -19.49 6.20 14.49
CA ALA A 132 -19.95 7.15 13.49
C ALA A 132 -20.30 6.50 12.14
N GLY A 133 -19.95 5.23 11.91
CA GLY A 133 -20.34 4.46 10.72
C GLY A 133 -19.23 4.12 9.73
N PHE A 134 -17.97 4.41 10.04
CA PHE A 134 -16.87 3.96 9.21
C PHE A 134 -16.72 2.44 9.25
N ARG A 135 -16.67 1.82 8.07
CA ARG A 135 -16.61 0.35 7.93
C ARG A 135 -15.22 -0.22 8.14
N GLN A 136 -14.19 0.58 8.02
CA GLN A 136 -12.78 0.23 8.24
C GLN A 136 -12.00 1.47 8.68
N VAL A 137 -11.01 1.28 9.55
CA VAL A 137 -10.17 2.38 10.05
C VAL A 137 -8.70 2.09 9.76
N VAL A 138 -8.06 3.01 9.02
CA VAL A 138 -6.63 2.94 8.71
C VAL A 138 -5.85 3.53 9.88
N LEU A 139 -5.13 2.70 10.60
CA LEU A 139 -4.36 3.11 11.77
C LEU A 139 -3.11 3.93 11.38
N ALA A 140 -2.64 4.74 12.31
CA ALA A 140 -1.37 5.43 12.19
C ALA A 140 -0.19 4.44 12.18
N ARG A 141 0.87 4.79 11.46
CA ARG A 141 2.06 3.93 11.28
C ARG A 141 2.92 3.81 12.53
N GLU A 142 2.78 4.74 13.46
CA GLU A 142 3.62 4.92 14.65
C GLU A 142 3.22 4.01 15.82
N LEU A 143 2.16 3.22 15.67
CA LEU A 143 1.62 2.38 16.74
C LEU A 143 2.50 1.14 16.99
N THR A 144 2.59 0.77 18.27
CA THR A 144 3.15 -0.51 18.71
C THR A 144 2.10 -1.62 18.62
N LEU A 145 2.52 -2.89 18.68
CA LEU A 145 1.60 -4.03 18.75
C LEU A 145 0.62 -3.93 19.92
N ASP A 146 1.08 -3.49 21.09
CA ASP A 146 0.24 -3.30 22.28
C ASP A 146 -0.82 -2.21 22.05
N GLU A 147 -0.46 -1.09 21.41
CA GLU A 147 -1.42 -0.03 21.06
C GLU A 147 -2.46 -0.52 20.05
N ILE A 148 -2.06 -1.30 19.04
CA ILE A 148 -2.99 -1.90 18.06
C ILE A 148 -3.96 -2.86 18.77
N THR A 149 -3.44 -3.73 19.65
CA THR A 149 -4.26 -4.67 20.44
C THR A 149 -5.29 -3.94 21.30
N LYS A 150 -4.91 -2.84 21.97
CA LYS A 150 -5.82 -2.01 22.76
C LYS A 150 -6.89 -1.34 21.90
N ILE A 151 -6.55 -0.90 20.69
CA ILE A 151 -7.51 -0.34 19.75
C ILE A 151 -8.51 -1.43 19.31
N HIS A 152 -8.02 -2.61 18.93
CA HIS A 152 -8.88 -3.73 18.54
C HIS A 152 -9.82 -4.14 19.68
N ALA A 153 -9.33 -4.21 20.91
CA ALA A 153 -10.17 -4.54 22.07
C ALA A 153 -11.28 -3.51 22.32
N ALA A 154 -11.08 -2.24 21.96
CA ALA A 154 -12.10 -1.19 22.10
C ALA A 154 -13.18 -1.23 21.01
N CYS A 155 -12.90 -1.83 19.85
CA CYS A 155 -13.81 -1.94 18.70
C CYS A 155 -13.57 -3.25 17.93
N PRO A 156 -13.88 -4.43 18.52
CA PRO A 156 -13.48 -5.74 17.98
C PRO A 156 -14.15 -6.09 16.64
N ASP A 157 -15.31 -5.51 16.36
CA ASP A 157 -16.07 -5.75 15.13
C ASP A 157 -15.64 -4.84 13.95
N THR A 158 -14.78 -3.85 14.21
CA THR A 158 -14.33 -2.92 13.18
C THR A 158 -13.03 -3.41 12.55
N PRO A 159 -12.99 -3.67 11.23
CA PRO A 159 -11.76 -4.00 10.53
C PRO A 159 -10.70 -2.91 10.70
N LEU A 160 -9.52 -3.30 11.18
CA LEU A 160 -8.37 -2.42 11.33
C LEU A 160 -7.40 -2.64 10.15
N GLU A 161 -7.05 -1.54 9.47
CA GLU A 161 -6.08 -1.53 8.40
C GLU A 161 -4.74 -0.98 8.91
N VAL A 162 -3.66 -1.73 8.71
CA VAL A 162 -2.30 -1.34 9.11
C VAL A 162 -1.36 -1.31 7.91
N PHE A 163 -0.45 -0.34 7.88
CA PHE A 163 0.61 -0.34 6.88
C PHE A 163 1.65 -1.41 7.22
N VAL A 164 2.07 -2.15 6.19
CA VAL A 164 3.06 -3.22 6.33
C VAL A 164 4.33 -3.00 5.51
N HIS A 165 4.30 -2.12 4.49
CA HIS A 165 5.45 -1.89 3.62
C HIS A 165 5.46 -0.49 3.02
N GLY A 166 6.67 0.05 2.78
CA GLY A 166 6.92 1.22 1.96
C GLY A 166 7.23 2.50 2.74
N ALA A 167 7.11 3.63 2.07
CA ALA A 167 7.58 4.91 2.58
C ALA A 167 6.87 5.38 3.85
N LEU A 168 7.66 5.84 4.83
CA LEU A 168 7.18 6.44 6.06
C LEU A 168 7.09 7.97 5.94
N CYS A 169 6.08 8.54 6.60
CA CYS A 169 5.99 9.94 6.93
C CYS A 169 6.62 10.17 8.30
N VAL A 170 7.47 11.19 8.46
CA VAL A 170 8.11 11.48 9.74
C VAL A 170 7.18 12.18 10.72
N SER A 171 6.26 13.00 10.21
CA SER A 171 5.17 13.59 10.99
C SER A 171 4.00 12.62 11.08
N TYR A 172 3.22 12.70 12.14
CA TYR A 172 1.93 12.01 12.18
C TYR A 172 1.10 12.35 10.95
N SER A 173 0.42 11.37 10.38
CA SER A 173 -0.38 11.57 9.17
C SER A 173 -1.49 12.59 9.41
N GLY A 174 -1.65 13.54 8.47
CA GLY A 174 -2.60 14.65 8.61
C GLY A 174 -2.10 15.82 9.47
N GLN A 175 -0.93 15.71 10.12
CA GLN A 175 -0.39 16.72 11.03
C GLN A 175 0.96 17.28 10.54
N CYS A 176 1.08 17.54 9.23
CA CYS A 176 2.24 18.16 8.61
C CYS A 176 1.84 19.36 7.78
N TYR A 177 2.18 20.54 8.24
CA TYR A 177 1.80 21.83 7.64
C TYR A 177 2.98 22.57 6.99
N VAL A 178 4.19 21.99 7.08
CA VAL A 178 5.42 22.64 6.57
C VAL A 178 5.35 22.90 5.06
N SER A 179 4.72 22.01 4.30
CA SER A 179 4.55 22.19 2.85
C SER A 179 3.68 23.41 2.53
N GLN A 180 2.60 23.64 3.30
CA GLN A 180 1.76 24.83 3.17
C GLN A 180 2.50 26.09 3.62
N ALA A 181 3.11 26.07 4.79
CA ALA A 181 3.78 27.23 5.36
C ALA A 181 4.99 27.71 4.54
N CYS A 182 5.77 26.77 3.97
CA CYS A 182 7.06 27.09 3.34
C CYS A 182 7.01 27.10 1.81
N PHE A 183 6.02 26.44 1.18
CA PHE A 183 6.01 26.23 -0.28
C PHE A 183 4.64 26.53 -0.92
N GLY A 184 3.64 26.98 -0.17
CA GLY A 184 2.29 27.25 -0.65
C GLY A 184 1.55 26.00 -1.18
N ARG A 185 1.98 24.81 -0.82
CA ARG A 185 1.42 23.51 -1.25
C ARG A 185 1.03 22.68 -0.04
N SER A 186 -0.22 22.26 0.05
CA SER A 186 -0.67 21.51 1.22
C SER A 186 -0.46 19.99 1.08
N ALA A 187 0.19 19.39 2.08
CA ALA A 187 0.29 17.94 2.19
C ALA A 187 -1.08 17.29 2.47
N ASN A 188 -1.98 17.98 3.17
CA ASN A 188 -3.35 17.54 3.43
C ASN A 188 -4.28 17.68 2.20
N ARG A 189 -3.80 18.36 1.14
CA ARG A 189 -4.47 18.48 -0.15
C ARG A 189 -3.75 17.74 -1.28
N GLY A 190 -2.85 16.82 -0.95
CA GLY A 190 -2.19 15.95 -1.91
C GLY A 190 -0.88 16.48 -2.51
N GLU A 191 -0.40 17.66 -2.09
CA GLU A 191 0.73 18.37 -2.70
C GLU A 191 1.95 18.48 -1.78
N CYS A 192 2.31 17.37 -1.11
CA CYS A 192 3.45 17.31 -0.20
C CYS A 192 4.77 17.68 -0.90
N ALA A 193 5.49 18.70 -0.36
CA ALA A 193 6.79 19.13 -0.87
C ALA A 193 7.94 18.18 -0.52
N GLN A 194 7.70 17.13 0.26
CA GLN A 194 8.72 16.21 0.77
C GLN A 194 9.84 16.90 1.56
N PHE A 195 9.52 17.94 2.32
CA PHE A 195 10.45 18.69 3.17
C PHE A 195 11.33 17.79 4.04
N CYS A 196 10.77 16.73 4.60
CA CYS A 196 11.51 15.77 5.42
C CYS A 196 12.61 14.99 4.66
N ARG A 197 12.69 15.14 3.33
CA ARG A 197 13.72 14.51 2.49
C ARG A 197 14.84 15.48 2.08
N LEU A 198 14.71 16.76 2.46
CA LEU A 198 15.76 17.76 2.23
C LEU A 198 16.94 17.53 3.17
N SER A 199 18.08 18.10 2.80
CA SER A 199 19.26 18.15 3.68
C SER A 199 19.20 19.40 4.57
N PHE A 200 19.68 19.27 5.81
CA PHE A 200 19.71 20.33 6.80
C PHE A 200 21.07 20.35 7.50
N ASP A 201 21.49 21.54 7.88
CA ASP A 201 22.41 21.69 8.99
C ASP A 201 21.62 21.68 10.29
N MET A 202 22.19 21.11 11.35
CA MET A 202 21.62 21.18 12.70
C MET A 202 22.57 21.98 13.57
N VAL A 203 22.04 23.01 14.25
CA VAL A 203 22.81 23.88 15.12
C VAL A 203 22.14 23.99 16.49
N ASP A 204 22.92 24.34 17.51
CA ASP A 204 22.41 24.62 18.86
C ASP A 204 22.02 26.11 19.05
N ALA A 205 21.61 26.46 20.26
CA ALA A 205 21.19 27.82 20.59
C ALA A 205 22.29 28.89 20.38
N ASP A 206 23.54 28.49 20.48
CA ASP A 206 24.70 29.38 20.32
C ASP A 206 25.25 29.38 18.88
N GLY A 207 24.56 28.66 17.94
CA GLY A 207 24.97 28.55 16.55
C GLY A 207 26.03 27.48 16.28
N LYS A 208 26.42 26.71 17.30
CA LYS A 208 27.42 25.64 17.15
C LYS A 208 26.84 24.50 16.32
N THR A 209 27.58 24.08 15.29
CA THR A 209 27.16 23.00 14.39
C THR A 209 27.12 21.63 15.09
N ILE A 210 25.99 20.97 15.05
CA ILE A 210 25.75 19.59 15.52
C ILE A 210 25.92 18.60 14.38
N ALA A 211 25.30 18.88 13.22
CA ALA A 211 25.40 18.09 12.01
C ALA A 211 25.35 19.01 10.79
N ARG A 212 26.02 18.62 9.68
CA ARG A 212 26.08 19.45 8.46
C ARG A 212 25.62 18.64 7.25
N GLY A 213 24.69 19.21 6.45
CA GLY A 213 24.24 18.67 5.18
C GLY A 213 23.60 17.27 5.27
N LYS A 214 22.91 16.95 6.38
CA LYS A 214 22.31 15.61 6.60
C LYS A 214 20.81 15.63 6.40
N HIS A 215 20.26 14.48 5.97
CA HIS A 215 18.82 14.27 5.78
C HIS A 215 18.16 13.86 7.13
N LEU A 216 18.22 14.73 8.12
CA LEU A 216 17.92 14.44 9.52
C LEU A 216 16.48 13.98 9.79
N LEU A 217 15.54 14.35 8.92
CA LEU A 217 14.13 13.95 9.01
C LEU A 217 13.79 12.77 8.07
N SER A 218 14.78 12.25 7.31
CA SER A 218 14.55 11.16 6.38
C SER A 218 14.53 9.80 7.07
N LEU A 219 13.40 9.09 6.99
CA LEU A 219 13.24 7.75 7.53
C LEU A 219 13.56 6.68 6.49
N LYS A 220 13.97 5.50 6.96
CA LYS A 220 13.95 4.24 6.21
C LYS A 220 12.52 3.89 5.79
N ASP A 221 12.36 2.92 4.90
CA ASP A 221 11.06 2.42 4.50
C ASP A 221 10.58 1.31 5.46
N MET A 222 9.28 1.27 5.73
CA MET A 222 8.66 0.24 6.58
C MET A 222 8.75 -1.13 5.92
N ASN A 223 9.05 -2.15 6.72
CA ASN A 223 8.95 -3.54 6.33
C ASN A 223 8.50 -4.39 7.52
N GLN A 224 7.25 -4.87 7.47
CA GLN A 224 6.63 -5.70 8.50
C GLN A 224 6.50 -7.16 8.05
N SER A 225 7.23 -7.59 7.04
CA SER A 225 7.07 -8.94 6.46
C SER A 225 7.33 -10.07 7.44
N GLU A 226 8.17 -9.85 8.45
CA GLU A 226 8.43 -10.82 9.52
C GLU A 226 7.46 -10.70 10.71
N ASN A 227 6.66 -9.62 10.74
CA ASN A 227 5.76 -9.32 11.84
C ASN A 227 4.27 -9.56 11.48
N LEU A 228 3.97 -10.14 10.30
CA LEU A 228 2.60 -10.29 9.81
C LEU A 228 1.71 -11.06 10.78
N GLU A 229 2.19 -12.18 11.30
CA GLU A 229 1.42 -13.01 12.23
C GLU A 229 1.10 -12.27 13.53
N ALA A 230 2.07 -11.55 14.09
CA ALA A 230 1.87 -10.72 15.29
C ALA A 230 0.87 -9.58 15.04
N LEU A 231 0.87 -8.97 13.84
CA LEU A 231 -0.11 -7.96 13.46
C LEU A 231 -1.52 -8.55 13.34
N LEU A 232 -1.66 -9.76 12.77
CA LEU A 232 -2.94 -10.46 12.70
C LEU A 232 -3.46 -10.79 14.10
N ASP A 233 -2.60 -11.26 15.00
CA ASP A 233 -2.95 -11.56 16.39
C ASP A 233 -3.31 -10.30 17.18
N ALA A 234 -2.70 -9.14 16.87
CA ALA A 234 -3.06 -7.84 17.43
C ALA A 234 -4.40 -7.28 16.89
N GLY A 235 -5.05 -7.95 15.92
CA GLY A 235 -6.37 -7.60 15.42
C GLY A 235 -6.39 -6.97 14.03
N ALA A 236 -5.26 -6.79 13.35
CA ALA A 236 -5.24 -6.28 11.98
C ALA A 236 -5.96 -7.23 11.02
N SER A 237 -6.85 -6.69 10.17
CA SER A 237 -7.62 -7.44 9.17
C SER A 237 -7.27 -7.04 7.74
N SER A 238 -6.73 -5.83 7.53
CA SER A 238 -6.25 -5.34 6.23
C SER A 238 -4.79 -4.89 6.35
N LEU A 239 -3.95 -5.39 5.45
CA LEU A 239 -2.50 -5.19 5.43
C LEU A 239 -2.13 -4.36 4.21
N LYS A 240 -1.80 -3.08 4.43
CA LYS A 240 -1.63 -2.09 3.37
C LYS A 240 -0.18 -1.90 2.95
N ILE A 241 0.07 -2.01 1.66
CA ILE A 241 1.33 -1.64 1.02
C ILE A 241 1.25 -0.17 0.60
N GLU A 242 2.19 0.67 1.06
CA GLU A 242 2.32 2.07 0.59
C GLU A 242 3.03 2.09 -0.76
N GLY A 243 2.57 2.93 -1.70
CA GLY A 243 3.27 3.04 -2.97
C GLY A 243 2.49 3.54 -4.18
N ARG A 244 1.45 4.39 -4.01
CA ARG A 244 0.64 4.90 -5.14
C ARG A 244 1.42 5.66 -6.24
N LEU A 245 2.65 6.10 -5.99
CA LEU A 245 3.52 6.72 -6.99
C LEU A 245 4.63 5.77 -7.49
N LYS A 246 4.58 4.50 -7.08
CA LYS A 246 5.55 3.49 -7.49
C LYS A 246 5.20 2.92 -8.87
N ASP A 247 6.22 2.35 -9.52
CA ASP A 247 6.09 1.69 -10.82
C ASP A 247 5.48 0.28 -10.70
N VAL A 248 5.19 -0.30 -11.85
CA VAL A 248 4.59 -1.64 -11.97
C VAL A 248 5.51 -2.72 -11.40
N ALA A 249 6.84 -2.61 -11.58
CA ALA A 249 7.79 -3.59 -11.07
C ALA A 249 7.78 -3.66 -9.53
N TYR A 250 7.71 -2.51 -8.86
CA TYR A 250 7.53 -2.43 -7.41
C TYR A 250 6.23 -3.11 -6.97
N VAL A 251 5.11 -2.80 -7.63
CA VAL A 251 3.80 -3.36 -7.28
C VAL A 251 3.79 -4.88 -7.42
N LYS A 252 4.28 -5.41 -8.56
CA LYS A 252 4.42 -6.85 -8.81
C LYS A 252 5.22 -7.54 -7.72
N ASN A 253 6.43 -7.05 -7.47
CA ASN A 253 7.38 -7.67 -6.55
C ASN A 253 6.90 -7.66 -5.09
N VAL A 254 6.49 -6.49 -4.60
CA VAL A 254 6.10 -6.32 -3.19
C VAL A 254 4.79 -7.07 -2.90
N THR A 255 3.79 -6.96 -3.78
CA THR A 255 2.51 -7.67 -3.61
C THR A 255 2.73 -9.19 -3.59
N ALA A 256 3.50 -9.72 -4.55
CA ALA A 256 3.82 -11.15 -4.62
C ALA A 256 4.57 -11.63 -3.36
N TYR A 257 5.51 -10.84 -2.85
CA TYR A 257 6.26 -11.17 -1.64
C TYR A 257 5.34 -11.33 -0.42
N TYR A 258 4.48 -10.33 -0.17
CA TYR A 258 3.53 -10.38 0.94
C TYR A 258 2.49 -11.47 0.76
N ARG A 259 2.03 -11.72 -0.48
CA ARG A 259 1.10 -12.82 -0.77
C ARG A 259 1.69 -14.18 -0.39
N GLN A 260 2.94 -14.45 -0.77
CA GLN A 260 3.60 -15.71 -0.40
C GLN A 260 3.74 -15.88 1.12
N LYS A 261 4.07 -14.80 1.83
CA LYS A 261 4.16 -14.82 3.30
C LYS A 261 2.81 -15.13 3.95
N LEU A 262 1.74 -14.48 3.48
CA LEU A 262 0.39 -14.71 3.99
C LEU A 262 -0.12 -16.12 3.68
N ASP A 263 0.11 -16.62 2.46
CA ASP A 263 -0.28 -17.99 2.09
C ASP A 263 0.44 -19.03 2.96
N ALA A 264 1.69 -18.79 3.34
CA ALA A 264 2.42 -19.65 4.27
C ALA A 264 1.82 -19.60 5.70
N ILE A 265 1.32 -18.44 6.14
CA ILE A 265 0.59 -18.31 7.42
C ILE A 265 -0.73 -19.08 7.35
N PHE A 266 -1.54 -18.90 6.30
CA PHE A 266 -2.86 -19.54 6.16
C PHE A 266 -2.78 -21.08 6.05
N LYS A 267 -1.65 -21.62 5.57
CA LYS A 267 -1.44 -23.08 5.57
C LYS A 267 -1.39 -23.66 6.98
N ARG A 268 -0.87 -22.94 7.98
CA ARG A 268 -0.73 -23.40 9.37
C ARG A 268 -1.77 -22.81 10.34
N ARG A 269 -2.30 -21.61 10.05
CA ARG A 269 -3.29 -20.87 10.86
C ARG A 269 -4.64 -20.86 10.13
N LYS A 270 -5.48 -21.88 10.40
CA LYS A 270 -6.76 -22.10 9.68
C LYS A 270 -7.89 -21.15 10.08
N GLU A 271 -7.70 -20.39 11.14
CA GLU A 271 -8.58 -19.28 11.54
C GLU A 271 -8.48 -18.07 10.60
N TYR A 272 -7.46 -17.99 9.77
CA TYR A 272 -7.28 -16.94 8.74
C TYR A 272 -7.52 -17.50 7.34
N ILE A 273 -8.23 -16.73 6.52
CA ILE A 273 -8.47 -17.06 5.11
C ILE A 273 -8.18 -15.84 4.24
N ARG A 274 -7.96 -16.08 2.96
CA ARG A 274 -7.84 -15.03 1.96
C ARG A 274 -9.18 -14.32 1.76
N ALA A 275 -9.15 -12.99 1.59
CA ALA A 275 -10.35 -12.21 1.36
C ALA A 275 -10.83 -12.19 -0.11
N SER A 276 -10.08 -12.79 -1.04
CA SER A 276 -10.37 -12.84 -2.48
C SER A 276 -10.14 -14.23 -3.05
N SER A 277 -10.58 -14.47 -4.29
CA SER A 277 -10.55 -15.77 -4.96
C SER A 277 -9.31 -15.95 -5.85
N GLY A 278 -9.01 -17.18 -6.19
CA GLY A 278 -7.99 -17.59 -7.14
C GLY A 278 -6.59 -17.76 -6.53
N THR A 279 -5.85 -18.71 -7.09
CA THR A 279 -4.46 -19.01 -6.72
C THR A 279 -3.49 -18.31 -7.66
N VAL A 280 -2.40 -17.77 -7.11
CA VAL A 280 -1.37 -17.05 -7.87
C VAL A 280 -0.17 -17.95 -8.11
N ARG A 281 0.27 -18.05 -9.36
CA ARG A 281 1.51 -18.68 -9.78
C ARG A 281 2.48 -17.62 -10.28
N LEU A 282 3.69 -17.58 -9.73
CA LEU A 282 4.72 -16.61 -10.07
C LEU A 282 5.77 -17.24 -10.98
N ALA A 283 6.21 -16.51 -12.00
CA ALA A 283 7.32 -16.88 -12.86
C ALA A 283 8.68 -16.37 -12.33
N PHE A 284 8.73 -15.79 -11.13
CA PHE A 284 9.92 -15.26 -10.50
C PHE A 284 9.87 -15.46 -8.98
N ARG A 285 11.02 -15.24 -8.33
CA ARG A 285 11.11 -15.21 -6.87
C ARG A 285 11.06 -13.77 -6.38
N PRO A 286 10.04 -13.36 -5.62
CA PRO A 286 9.95 -12.01 -5.07
C PRO A 286 11.09 -11.71 -4.08
N GLN A 287 11.65 -10.49 -4.14
CA GLN A 287 12.75 -10.03 -3.28
C GLN A 287 12.59 -8.53 -3.03
N LEU A 288 12.39 -8.13 -1.77
CA LEU A 288 12.09 -6.74 -1.42
C LEU A 288 13.26 -5.78 -1.67
N ASP A 289 14.49 -6.26 -1.52
CA ASP A 289 15.72 -5.48 -1.73
C ASP A 289 15.99 -5.11 -3.20
N LYS A 290 15.31 -5.76 -4.15
CA LYS A 290 15.33 -5.40 -5.57
C LYS A 290 14.36 -4.27 -5.94
N SER A 291 13.47 -3.90 -5.02
CA SER A 291 12.58 -2.74 -5.16
C SER A 291 13.14 -1.53 -4.45
N PHE A 292 12.60 -0.35 -4.79
CA PHE A 292 13.02 0.90 -4.15
C PHE A 292 12.89 0.82 -2.63
N SER A 293 13.99 1.04 -1.90
CA SER A 293 13.98 1.25 -0.45
C SER A 293 15.17 2.11 0.00
N ARG A 294 14.98 2.83 1.13
CA ARG A 294 16.03 3.59 1.83
C ARG A 294 16.69 2.79 2.96
N GLY A 295 16.66 1.46 2.83
CA GLY A 295 16.82 0.51 3.92
C GLY A 295 15.49 0.27 4.62
N PHE A 296 15.40 -0.81 5.41
CA PHE A 296 14.16 -1.23 6.05
C PHE A 296 14.17 -1.02 7.55
N THR A 297 12.98 -0.81 8.12
CA THR A 297 12.73 -0.70 9.56
C THR A 297 11.34 -1.26 9.89
N ASP A 298 11.19 -1.87 11.06
CA ASP A 298 9.89 -2.18 11.68
C ASP A 298 9.26 -0.97 12.39
N TYR A 299 9.95 0.17 12.31
CA TYR A 299 9.58 1.47 12.83
C TYR A 299 9.41 1.45 14.35
N PHE A 300 8.19 1.58 14.86
CA PHE A 300 7.91 1.58 16.29
C PHE A 300 7.12 0.34 16.75
N LEU A 301 6.98 -0.68 15.91
CA LEU A 301 6.12 -1.83 16.19
C LEU A 301 6.47 -2.52 17.52
N HIS A 302 7.75 -2.67 17.80
CA HIS A 302 8.28 -3.26 19.05
C HIS A 302 8.83 -2.20 20.03
N GLY A 303 8.47 -0.93 19.82
CA GLY A 303 8.98 0.18 20.62
C GLY A 303 10.02 1.04 19.89
N ARG A 304 10.77 1.86 20.62
CA ARG A 304 11.79 2.72 20.04
C ARG A 304 13.07 1.98 19.73
N THR A 305 13.54 2.16 18.50
CA THR A 305 14.86 1.69 18.06
C THR A 305 15.68 2.87 17.53
N PRO A 306 17.04 2.84 17.65
CA PRO A 306 17.87 3.93 17.15
C PRO A 306 18.02 3.94 15.63
N ASP A 307 17.68 2.85 14.91
CA ASP A 307 18.00 2.63 13.50
C ASP A 307 16.78 2.76 12.57
N ILE A 308 16.00 3.84 12.72
CA ILE A 308 14.82 4.11 11.90
C ILE A 308 15.04 5.15 10.79
N PHE A 309 16.22 5.73 10.69
CA PHE A 309 16.50 6.88 9.81
C PHE A 309 17.51 6.58 8.70
N SER A 310 17.47 7.41 7.65
CA SER A 310 18.39 7.40 6.52
C SER A 310 19.02 8.80 6.35
N PHE A 311 19.98 9.13 7.21
CA PHE A 311 20.59 10.47 7.27
C PHE A 311 21.53 10.78 6.09
N HIS A 312 22.04 9.76 5.41
CA HIS A 312 23.02 9.96 4.34
C HIS A 312 22.38 10.21 2.98
N THR A 313 21.23 9.63 2.70
CA THR A 313 20.55 9.79 1.41
C THR A 313 19.04 9.58 1.53
N PRO A 314 18.22 10.37 0.79
CA PRO A 314 16.80 10.12 0.63
C PRO A 314 16.49 9.18 -0.53
N LYS A 315 17.53 8.75 -1.29
CA LYS A 315 17.43 7.86 -2.45
C LYS A 315 17.58 6.40 -2.04
N SER A 316 17.19 5.49 -2.93
CA SER A 316 17.41 4.06 -2.74
C SER A 316 18.90 3.72 -2.84
N LEU A 317 19.38 2.92 -1.89
CA LEU A 317 20.65 2.22 -2.00
C LEU A 317 20.49 0.91 -2.78
N GLY A 318 19.34 0.23 -2.60
CA GLY A 318 19.09 -1.08 -3.18
C GLY A 318 19.83 -2.21 -2.46
N GLU A 319 20.12 -3.27 -3.20
CA GLU A 319 20.70 -4.51 -2.71
C GLU A 319 22.21 -4.38 -2.43
N GLU A 320 22.71 -4.78 -1.27
CA GLU A 320 24.16 -4.83 -0.99
C GLU A 320 24.82 -5.93 -1.83
N MET A 321 25.82 -5.55 -2.62
CA MET A 321 26.51 -6.43 -3.58
C MET A 321 27.88 -6.91 -3.10
N GLY A 322 28.42 -6.29 -2.06
CA GLY A 322 29.73 -6.59 -1.51
C GLY A 322 30.66 -5.37 -1.49
N VAL A 323 31.96 -5.61 -1.44
CA VAL A 323 32.96 -4.55 -1.36
C VAL A 323 33.91 -4.59 -2.55
N VAL A 324 34.36 -3.42 -3.01
CA VAL A 324 35.39 -3.31 -4.06
C VAL A 324 36.66 -3.99 -3.57
N LYS A 325 37.15 -4.96 -4.34
CA LYS A 325 38.39 -5.68 -4.05
C LYS A 325 39.57 -4.97 -4.69
N GLU A 326 39.47 -4.63 -5.95
CA GLU A 326 40.54 -4.06 -6.78
C GLU A 326 39.98 -3.08 -7.81
N VAL A 327 40.69 -2.01 -8.07
CA VAL A 327 40.38 -1.04 -9.13
C VAL A 327 41.56 -0.99 -10.11
N ARG A 328 41.27 -1.20 -11.40
CA ARG A 328 42.28 -1.24 -12.49
C ARG A 328 41.77 -0.42 -13.67
N GLY A 329 42.52 0.58 -14.12
CA GLY A 329 42.26 1.32 -15.35
C GLY A 329 40.78 1.51 -15.71
N ASN A 330 40.23 0.60 -16.50
CA ASN A 330 38.87 0.63 -17.03
C ASN A 330 37.91 -0.40 -16.40
N TYR A 331 38.33 -1.16 -15.38
CA TYR A 331 37.47 -2.11 -14.65
C TYR A 331 37.79 -2.15 -13.16
N PHE A 332 36.85 -2.71 -12.39
CA PHE A 332 37.07 -3.05 -10.99
C PHE A 332 36.50 -4.45 -10.69
N THR A 333 36.89 -5.02 -9.56
CA THR A 333 36.37 -6.31 -9.07
C THR A 333 35.74 -6.15 -7.71
N VAL A 334 34.78 -7.03 -7.40
CA VAL A 334 33.99 -7.01 -6.16
C VAL A 334 34.17 -8.32 -5.40
N ALA A 335 34.38 -8.23 -4.10
CA ALA A 335 34.30 -9.35 -3.19
C ALA A 335 32.85 -9.48 -2.73
N GLY A 336 32.11 -10.42 -3.32
CA GLY A 336 30.71 -10.71 -3.06
C GLY A 336 30.30 -11.99 -3.79
N VAL A 337 29.13 -12.54 -3.42
CA VAL A 337 28.62 -13.81 -3.97
C VAL A 337 27.47 -13.61 -4.97
N LYS A 338 26.97 -12.38 -5.09
CA LYS A 338 25.84 -12.07 -5.97
C LYS A 338 26.31 -11.79 -7.40
N PRO A 339 25.59 -12.29 -8.42
CA PRO A 339 25.95 -12.05 -9.81
C PRO A 339 25.63 -10.61 -10.23
N PHE A 340 26.44 -10.09 -11.16
CA PHE A 340 26.21 -8.82 -11.83
C PHE A 340 25.79 -9.08 -13.28
N SER A 341 24.98 -8.16 -13.83
CA SER A 341 24.52 -8.21 -15.21
C SER A 341 24.92 -6.93 -15.97
N ASN A 342 25.06 -7.04 -17.29
CA ASN A 342 25.26 -5.89 -18.15
C ASN A 342 24.05 -4.96 -18.02
N GLY A 343 24.30 -3.67 -17.78
CA GLY A 343 23.24 -2.67 -17.58
C GLY A 343 22.83 -2.43 -16.13
N ASP A 344 23.38 -3.17 -15.16
CA ASP A 344 23.10 -2.93 -13.74
C ASP A 344 23.46 -1.50 -13.33
N GLY A 345 22.60 -0.88 -12.55
CA GLY A 345 22.88 0.38 -11.88
C GLY A 345 23.47 0.13 -10.50
N LEU A 346 24.68 0.62 -10.27
CA LEU A 346 25.36 0.50 -8.98
C LEU A 346 25.50 1.87 -8.30
N CYS A 347 25.61 1.85 -6.98
CA CYS A 347 25.89 3.05 -6.22
C CYS A 347 26.75 2.76 -4.97
N TYR A 348 27.36 3.82 -4.44
CA TYR A 348 28.14 3.79 -3.20
C TYR A 348 28.07 5.13 -2.48
N LEU A 349 28.36 5.11 -1.18
CA LEU A 349 28.56 6.31 -0.36
C LEU A 349 30.04 6.61 -0.28
N ASP A 350 30.44 7.86 -0.55
CA ASP A 350 31.81 8.32 -0.33
C ASP A 350 32.11 8.54 1.15
N GLU A 351 33.34 8.95 1.50
CA GLU A 351 33.77 9.22 2.86
C GLU A 351 32.96 10.33 3.57
N ALA A 352 32.39 11.25 2.80
CA ALA A 352 31.49 12.31 3.31
C ALA A 352 30.04 11.82 3.46
N GLY A 353 29.75 10.58 3.03
CA GLY A 353 28.41 9.99 3.02
C GLY A 353 27.53 10.47 1.86
N LYS A 354 28.10 11.03 0.80
CA LYS A 354 27.38 11.42 -0.42
C LYS A 354 27.20 10.21 -1.34
N LEU A 355 25.99 10.04 -1.85
CA LEU A 355 25.65 8.96 -2.76
C LEU A 355 26.11 9.25 -4.19
N HIS A 356 26.86 8.32 -4.77
CA HIS A 356 27.30 8.31 -6.16
C HIS A 356 26.73 7.09 -6.86
N GLY A 357 26.14 7.28 -8.06
CA GLY A 357 25.58 6.22 -8.88
C GLY A 357 26.28 6.14 -10.23
N PHE A 358 26.38 4.92 -10.78
CA PHE A 358 26.95 4.68 -12.11
C PHE A 358 26.35 3.41 -12.73
N ARG A 359 26.50 3.23 -14.05
CA ARG A 359 26.07 2.02 -14.77
C ARG A 359 27.25 1.13 -15.14
N VAL A 360 27.02 -0.18 -15.08
CA VAL A 360 27.93 -1.22 -15.55
C VAL A 360 27.55 -1.56 -16.98
N ASN A 361 28.42 -1.24 -17.96
CA ASN A 361 28.17 -1.55 -19.36
C ASN A 361 28.41 -3.03 -19.68
N ARG A 362 29.44 -3.60 -19.06
CA ARG A 362 29.87 -4.97 -19.36
C ARG A 362 30.40 -5.66 -18.12
N VAL A 363 30.02 -6.92 -17.96
CA VAL A 363 30.50 -7.83 -16.92
C VAL A 363 31.21 -9.01 -17.60
N GLU A 364 32.45 -9.27 -17.23
CA GLU A 364 33.23 -10.43 -17.70
C GLU A 364 33.79 -11.16 -16.48
N ASN A 365 33.29 -12.34 -16.20
CA ASN A 365 33.60 -13.07 -14.95
C ASN A 365 33.32 -12.19 -13.72
N ASN A 366 34.36 -11.75 -13.01
CA ASN A 366 34.24 -10.86 -11.85
C ASN A 366 34.80 -9.44 -12.15
N LYS A 367 34.99 -9.09 -13.43
CA LYS A 367 35.44 -7.75 -13.86
C LYS A 367 34.23 -6.94 -14.31
N LEU A 368 34.02 -5.79 -13.69
CA LEU A 368 32.94 -4.86 -14.00
C LEU A 368 33.52 -3.65 -14.74
N TYR A 369 33.01 -3.39 -15.94
CA TYR A 369 33.39 -2.29 -16.82
C TYR A 369 32.27 -1.25 -16.79
N PRO A 370 32.43 -0.16 -16.04
CA PRO A 370 31.45 0.92 -16.02
C PRO A 370 31.51 1.77 -17.29
N GLN A 371 30.48 2.58 -17.54
CA GLN A 371 30.45 3.54 -18.63
C GLN A 371 31.56 4.60 -18.47
N GLU A 372 31.64 5.13 -17.24
CA GLU A 372 32.74 6.02 -16.80
C GLU A 372 33.27 5.45 -15.48
N MET A 373 34.60 5.42 -15.32
CA MET A 373 35.20 4.88 -14.10
C MET A 373 34.87 5.78 -12.91
N PRO A 374 34.05 5.31 -11.93
CA PRO A 374 33.73 6.08 -10.73
C PRO A 374 34.97 6.16 -9.82
N ARG A 375 34.96 7.14 -8.91
CA ARG A 375 36.05 7.31 -7.92
C ARG A 375 35.91 6.26 -6.80
N LEU A 376 36.20 4.99 -7.16
CA LEU A 376 36.17 3.87 -6.24
C LEU A 376 37.54 3.68 -5.55
N ARG A 377 37.50 3.16 -4.32
CA ARG A 377 38.67 2.67 -3.59
C ARG A 377 38.43 1.22 -3.13
N PRO A 378 39.48 0.41 -2.95
CA PRO A 378 39.35 -0.87 -2.29
C PRO A 378 38.60 -0.74 -0.94
N LYS A 379 37.77 -1.72 -0.59
CA LYS A 379 36.86 -1.76 0.57
C LYS A 379 35.64 -0.84 0.50
N THR A 380 35.42 -0.08 -0.59
CA THR A 380 34.17 0.66 -0.80
C THR A 380 33.01 -0.33 -0.90
N LYS A 381 31.96 -0.16 -0.09
CA LYS A 381 30.71 -0.93 -0.18
C LYS A 381 29.93 -0.53 -1.41
N LEU A 382 29.47 -1.50 -2.19
CA LEU A 382 28.66 -1.31 -3.38
C LEU A 382 27.25 -1.84 -3.17
N TYR A 383 26.29 -1.10 -3.73
CA TYR A 383 24.88 -1.45 -3.74
C TYR A 383 24.37 -1.45 -5.18
N ARG A 384 23.40 -2.31 -5.50
CA ARG A 384 22.70 -2.36 -6.76
C ARG A 384 21.31 -1.74 -6.59
N ASN A 385 21.12 -0.53 -7.13
CA ASN A 385 19.85 0.17 -7.08
C ASN A 385 18.99 -0.02 -8.34
N PHE A 386 19.51 -0.72 -9.36
CA PHE A 386 18.82 -1.13 -10.56
C PHE A 386 19.37 -2.48 -11.05
N ASP A 387 18.53 -3.53 -10.98
CA ASP A 387 18.86 -4.88 -11.46
C ASP A 387 18.26 -5.09 -12.85
N GLN A 388 19.12 -5.09 -13.88
CA GLN A 388 18.68 -5.16 -15.28
C GLN A 388 17.96 -6.47 -15.62
N GLU A 389 18.38 -7.58 -15.03
CA GLU A 389 17.75 -8.88 -15.29
C GLU A 389 16.40 -8.99 -14.60
N PHE A 390 16.31 -8.53 -13.36
CA PHE A 390 15.06 -8.46 -12.64
C PHE A 390 14.03 -7.58 -13.36
N GLU A 391 14.42 -6.39 -13.82
CA GLU A 391 13.55 -5.50 -14.61
C GLU A 391 13.07 -6.17 -15.90
N ARG A 392 13.93 -6.92 -16.58
CA ARG A 392 13.55 -7.68 -17.79
C ARG A 392 12.47 -8.73 -17.48
N VAL A 393 12.52 -9.37 -16.33
CA VAL A 393 11.48 -10.30 -15.85
C VAL A 393 10.19 -9.54 -15.54
N MET A 394 10.30 -8.39 -14.86
CA MET A 394 9.14 -7.58 -14.49
C MET A 394 8.40 -6.97 -15.69
N GLN A 395 9.09 -6.72 -16.80
CA GLN A 395 8.48 -6.23 -18.05
C GLN A 395 7.63 -7.30 -18.77
N LYS A 396 7.75 -8.57 -18.39
CA LYS A 396 6.99 -9.68 -18.98
C LYS A 396 5.78 -10.04 -18.08
N LYS A 397 4.93 -10.97 -18.57
CA LYS A 397 3.92 -11.64 -17.75
C LYS A 397 4.64 -12.45 -16.66
N SER A 398 4.64 -11.94 -15.43
CA SER A 398 5.41 -12.50 -14.31
C SER A 398 4.54 -13.23 -13.28
N ALA A 399 3.21 -13.16 -13.42
CA ALA A 399 2.26 -13.90 -12.60
C ALA A 399 1.04 -14.33 -13.41
N GLU A 400 0.38 -15.37 -12.93
CA GLU A 400 -0.92 -15.81 -13.40
C GLU A 400 -1.81 -16.13 -12.20
N ARG A 401 -3.03 -15.61 -12.20
CA ARG A 401 -4.04 -15.88 -11.17
C ARG A 401 -5.16 -16.71 -11.80
N LYS A 402 -5.46 -17.86 -11.19
CA LYS A 402 -6.47 -18.79 -11.67
C LYS A 402 -7.46 -19.15 -10.56
N ILE A 403 -8.73 -19.23 -10.93
CA ILE A 403 -9.86 -19.62 -10.11
C ILE A 403 -10.11 -21.11 -10.34
N ALA A 404 -10.15 -21.88 -9.28
CA ALA A 404 -10.44 -23.31 -9.38
C ALA A 404 -11.89 -23.54 -9.84
N VAL A 405 -12.08 -24.49 -10.77
CA VAL A 405 -13.39 -24.88 -11.27
C VAL A 405 -13.52 -26.40 -11.32
N ALA A 406 -14.60 -26.91 -10.73
CA ALA A 406 -15.05 -28.27 -10.90
C ALA A 406 -16.01 -28.35 -12.10
N MET A 407 -15.92 -29.41 -12.89
CA MET A 407 -16.80 -29.68 -14.00
C MET A 407 -17.49 -31.02 -13.84
N ALA A 408 -18.75 -31.13 -14.28
CA ALA A 408 -19.48 -32.37 -14.41
C ALA A 408 -20.10 -32.46 -15.82
N LEU A 409 -19.76 -33.51 -16.54
CA LEU A 409 -20.41 -33.86 -17.83
C LEU A 409 -21.36 -35.02 -17.62
N GLU A 410 -22.63 -34.78 -17.81
CA GLU A 410 -23.69 -35.76 -17.58
C GLU A 410 -24.49 -36.00 -18.86
N GLU A 411 -24.96 -37.21 -19.01
CA GLU A 411 -25.87 -37.58 -20.06
C GLU A 411 -27.31 -37.20 -19.67
N ASN A 412 -28.08 -36.70 -20.63
CA ASN A 412 -29.51 -36.47 -20.48
C ASN A 412 -30.29 -37.04 -21.71
N TYR A 413 -31.61 -36.96 -21.67
CA TYR A 413 -32.47 -37.50 -22.74
C TYR A 413 -32.15 -36.87 -24.11
N PHE A 414 -31.86 -35.56 -24.15
CA PHE A 414 -31.64 -34.81 -25.38
C PHE A 414 -30.17 -34.73 -25.83
N GLY A 415 -29.24 -35.25 -25.05
CA GLY A 415 -27.80 -35.15 -25.32
C GLY A 415 -26.96 -35.11 -24.05
N PHE A 416 -26.27 -34.00 -23.82
CA PHE A 416 -25.34 -33.86 -22.71
C PHE A 416 -25.52 -32.52 -21.96
N THR A 417 -25.23 -32.51 -20.66
CA THR A 417 -25.19 -31.30 -19.84
C THR A 417 -23.80 -31.15 -19.25
N LEU A 418 -23.18 -29.99 -19.44
CA LEU A 418 -21.93 -29.60 -18.78
C LEU A 418 -22.25 -28.58 -17.67
N THR A 419 -21.95 -28.96 -16.43
CA THR A 419 -22.05 -28.09 -15.26
C THR A 419 -20.65 -27.63 -14.83
N LEU A 420 -20.48 -26.34 -14.62
CA LEU A 420 -19.28 -25.74 -14.05
C LEU A 420 -19.62 -25.12 -12.69
N THR A 421 -18.81 -25.41 -11.67
CA THR A 421 -18.90 -24.79 -10.34
C THR A 421 -17.53 -24.30 -9.92
N ASP A 422 -17.41 -23.00 -9.58
CA ASP A 422 -16.15 -22.42 -9.15
C ASP A 422 -15.95 -22.49 -7.63
N GLU A 423 -14.77 -22.09 -7.15
CA GLU A 423 -14.39 -22.10 -5.73
C GLU A 423 -15.23 -21.19 -4.82
N ASP A 424 -16.08 -20.34 -5.40
CA ASP A 424 -16.98 -19.42 -4.72
C ASP A 424 -18.45 -19.85 -4.82
N ASP A 425 -18.70 -21.12 -5.19
CA ASP A 425 -20.03 -21.74 -5.34
C ASP A 425 -20.91 -21.13 -6.46
N ASN A 426 -20.31 -20.38 -7.40
CA ASN A 426 -21.06 -20.01 -8.60
C ASN A 426 -21.18 -21.24 -9.50
N SER A 427 -22.41 -21.65 -9.78
CA SER A 427 -22.70 -22.83 -10.59
C SER A 427 -23.58 -22.48 -11.77
N ILE A 428 -23.22 -23.04 -12.95
CA ILE A 428 -24.01 -22.92 -14.20
C ILE A 428 -24.05 -24.26 -14.90
N SER A 429 -25.11 -24.49 -15.68
CA SER A 429 -25.24 -25.65 -16.52
C SER A 429 -25.56 -25.23 -17.96
N VAL A 430 -24.97 -25.95 -18.92
CA VAL A 430 -25.23 -25.79 -20.35
C VAL A 430 -25.62 -27.14 -20.92
N THR A 431 -26.83 -27.23 -21.45
CA THR A 431 -27.31 -28.43 -22.14
C THR A 431 -26.98 -28.31 -23.60
N LEU A 432 -26.38 -29.37 -24.12
CA LEU A 432 -26.09 -29.59 -25.53
C LEU A 432 -27.06 -30.63 -26.09
N PRO A 433 -28.07 -30.21 -26.87
CA PRO A 433 -28.87 -31.16 -27.65
C PRO A 433 -27.96 -31.86 -28.68
N TYR A 434 -27.86 -33.18 -28.60
CA TYR A 434 -26.94 -33.93 -29.45
C TYR A 434 -27.44 -35.34 -29.68
N GLU A 435 -27.50 -35.75 -30.93
CA GLU A 435 -27.83 -37.12 -31.28
C GLU A 435 -26.66 -38.05 -30.92
N LYS A 436 -26.92 -38.99 -30.01
CA LYS A 436 -25.88 -39.85 -29.45
C LYS A 436 -25.51 -40.96 -30.41
N ALA A 437 -24.25 -41.01 -30.82
CA ALA A 437 -23.68 -42.08 -31.61
C ALA A 437 -22.58 -42.79 -30.81
N PRO A 438 -22.55 -44.15 -30.79
CA PRO A 438 -21.48 -44.89 -30.12
C PRO A 438 -20.10 -44.53 -30.69
N ALA A 439 -19.13 -44.34 -29.83
CA ALA A 439 -17.74 -44.10 -30.24
C ALA A 439 -17.06 -45.42 -30.65
N ARG A 440 -16.15 -45.35 -31.60
CA ARG A 440 -15.32 -46.50 -32.04
C ARG A 440 -14.13 -46.77 -31.08
N THR A 441 -13.78 -45.80 -30.27
CA THR A 441 -12.66 -45.84 -29.29
C THR A 441 -13.07 -45.14 -28.01
N PRO A 442 -12.50 -45.53 -26.85
CA PRO A 442 -12.78 -44.87 -25.56
C PRO A 442 -12.59 -43.35 -25.62
N GLN A 443 -13.59 -42.58 -25.17
CA GLN A 443 -13.61 -41.11 -25.28
C GLN A 443 -13.21 -40.39 -24.01
N ALA A 444 -13.10 -41.05 -22.87
CA ALA A 444 -12.86 -40.43 -21.58
C ALA A 444 -11.64 -39.49 -21.56
N GLU A 445 -10.53 -39.89 -22.19
CA GLU A 445 -9.32 -39.08 -22.28
C GLU A 445 -9.51 -37.85 -23.19
N ASN A 446 -10.17 -38.03 -24.35
CA ASN A 446 -10.49 -36.95 -25.27
C ASN A 446 -11.41 -35.91 -24.59
N LEU A 447 -12.46 -36.36 -23.91
CA LEU A 447 -13.38 -35.50 -23.17
C LEU A 447 -12.62 -34.67 -22.11
N ARG A 448 -11.76 -35.32 -21.29
CA ARG A 448 -10.92 -34.64 -20.30
C ARG A 448 -10.00 -33.61 -20.95
N ASN A 449 -9.32 -33.98 -22.01
CA ASN A 449 -8.40 -33.10 -22.72
C ASN A 449 -9.11 -31.91 -23.38
N GLN A 450 -10.29 -32.08 -23.98
CA GLN A 450 -11.01 -30.98 -24.63
C GLN A 450 -11.70 -30.05 -23.64
N LEU A 451 -12.36 -30.57 -22.62
CA LEU A 451 -13.04 -29.77 -21.60
C LEU A 451 -12.04 -29.07 -20.66
N GLY A 452 -10.88 -29.69 -20.38
CA GLY A 452 -9.83 -29.12 -19.54
C GLY A 452 -9.01 -28.01 -20.18
N LYS A 453 -9.19 -27.66 -21.45
CA LYS A 453 -8.46 -26.58 -22.14
C LYS A 453 -8.94 -25.19 -21.72
N LEU A 454 -8.61 -24.76 -20.50
CA LEU A 454 -8.99 -23.47 -19.89
C LEU A 454 -7.89 -22.40 -19.95
N GLY A 455 -6.76 -22.65 -20.61
CA GLY A 455 -5.55 -21.83 -20.54
C GLY A 455 -5.75 -20.32 -20.77
N ASN A 456 -6.62 -19.94 -21.71
CA ASN A 456 -6.90 -18.53 -22.03
C ASN A 456 -8.06 -17.92 -21.21
N THR A 457 -8.49 -18.60 -20.13
CA THR A 457 -9.56 -18.14 -19.24
C THR A 457 -9.01 -17.86 -17.84
N PRO A 458 -9.71 -17.14 -16.97
CA PRO A 458 -9.31 -17.00 -15.57
C PRO A 458 -9.46 -18.28 -14.74
N PHE A 459 -9.96 -19.36 -15.33
CA PHE A 459 -10.24 -20.62 -14.64
C PHE A 459 -9.13 -21.65 -14.82
N GLU A 460 -9.04 -22.55 -13.85
CA GLU A 460 -8.21 -23.75 -13.87
C GLU A 460 -9.06 -24.96 -13.45
N LEU A 461 -8.97 -26.04 -14.22
CA LEU A 461 -9.70 -27.26 -13.90
C LEU A 461 -9.12 -27.93 -12.64
N GLU A 462 -9.94 -28.02 -11.60
CA GLU A 462 -9.63 -28.77 -10.37
C GLU A 462 -10.07 -30.22 -10.49
N ARG A 463 -11.31 -30.45 -10.95
CA ARG A 463 -11.92 -31.77 -11.08
C ARG A 463 -12.86 -31.81 -12.28
N LEU A 464 -12.89 -32.97 -12.98
CA LEU A 464 -13.88 -33.25 -14.01
C LEU A 464 -14.48 -34.64 -13.78
N ASP A 465 -15.76 -34.65 -13.45
CA ASP A 465 -16.58 -35.84 -13.30
C ASP A 465 -17.31 -36.09 -14.61
N ILE A 466 -17.28 -37.35 -15.12
CA ILE A 466 -17.95 -37.77 -16.37
C ILE A 466 -18.90 -38.92 -16.04
N SER A 467 -20.20 -38.67 -16.18
CA SER A 467 -21.28 -39.62 -15.89
C SER A 467 -22.09 -39.91 -17.17
N LEU A 468 -21.61 -40.85 -17.95
CA LEU A 468 -22.22 -41.29 -19.23
C LEU A 468 -22.58 -42.77 -19.15
N SER A 469 -23.68 -43.17 -19.78
CA SER A 469 -24.13 -44.56 -19.81
C SER A 469 -23.31 -45.44 -20.77
N GLY A 470 -22.52 -44.83 -21.66
CA GLY A 470 -21.66 -45.50 -22.64
C GLY A 470 -20.60 -44.57 -23.21
N ASP A 471 -19.75 -45.11 -24.07
CA ASP A 471 -18.79 -44.33 -24.86
C ASP A 471 -19.49 -43.67 -26.04
N TRP A 472 -19.81 -42.38 -25.90
CA TRP A 472 -20.44 -41.58 -26.95
C TRP A 472 -19.41 -40.77 -27.73
N PHE A 473 -19.53 -40.74 -29.05
CA PHE A 473 -18.71 -39.89 -29.91
C PHE A 473 -19.23 -38.45 -29.89
N ILE A 474 -18.41 -37.52 -29.39
CA ILE A 474 -18.67 -36.08 -29.42
C ILE A 474 -17.49 -35.39 -30.12
N PRO A 475 -17.70 -34.72 -31.25
CA PRO A 475 -16.63 -34.03 -31.98
C PRO A 475 -15.92 -33.00 -31.09
N SER A 476 -14.59 -32.87 -31.22
CA SER A 476 -13.78 -31.92 -30.44
C SER A 476 -14.23 -30.47 -30.62
N SER A 477 -14.74 -30.08 -31.78
CA SER A 477 -15.30 -28.73 -32.01
C SER A 477 -16.54 -28.48 -31.15
N VAL A 478 -17.44 -29.47 -31.06
CA VAL A 478 -18.67 -29.41 -30.26
C VAL A 478 -18.34 -29.30 -28.76
N LEU A 479 -17.36 -30.07 -28.27
CA LEU A 479 -16.87 -29.98 -26.91
C LEU A 479 -16.21 -28.60 -26.61
N ALA A 480 -15.49 -28.07 -27.59
CA ALA A 480 -14.87 -26.74 -27.45
C ALA A 480 -15.92 -25.62 -27.38
N ASP A 481 -16.99 -25.72 -28.16
CA ASP A 481 -18.11 -24.77 -28.15
C ASP A 481 -18.90 -24.87 -26.84
N LEU A 482 -19.21 -26.08 -26.39
CA LEU A 482 -19.85 -26.31 -25.09
C LEU A 482 -19.05 -25.72 -23.94
N ARG A 483 -17.74 -25.99 -23.88
CA ARG A 483 -16.84 -25.43 -22.90
C ARG A 483 -16.82 -23.90 -22.96
N ARG A 484 -16.69 -23.30 -24.16
CA ARG A 484 -16.65 -21.82 -24.31
C ARG A 484 -17.93 -21.20 -23.79
N THR A 485 -19.09 -21.71 -24.19
CA THR A 485 -20.39 -21.22 -23.70
C THR A 485 -20.54 -21.36 -22.19
N ALA A 486 -20.08 -22.47 -21.63
CA ALA A 486 -20.12 -22.68 -20.17
C ALA A 486 -19.22 -21.70 -19.43
N VAL A 487 -17.99 -21.47 -19.93
CA VAL A 487 -17.06 -20.47 -19.35
C VAL A 487 -17.64 -19.06 -19.41
N GLU A 488 -18.23 -18.66 -20.53
CA GLU A 488 -18.87 -17.33 -20.68
C GLU A 488 -20.02 -17.14 -19.67
N LYS A 489 -20.87 -18.15 -19.52
CA LYS A 489 -21.97 -18.13 -18.54
C LYS A 489 -21.46 -18.08 -17.10
N LEU A 490 -20.39 -18.79 -16.79
CA LEU A 490 -19.81 -18.76 -15.44
C LEU A 490 -19.18 -17.39 -15.13
N LEU A 491 -18.50 -16.76 -16.09
CA LEU A 491 -17.99 -15.40 -15.95
C LEU A 491 -19.11 -14.40 -15.68
N GLU A 492 -20.23 -14.52 -16.38
CA GLU A 492 -21.40 -13.67 -16.18
C GLU A 492 -22.05 -13.93 -14.81
N ALA A 493 -22.17 -15.20 -14.40
CA ALA A 493 -22.68 -15.55 -13.07
C ALA A 493 -21.81 -14.97 -11.95
N ARG A 494 -20.48 -15.03 -12.08
CA ARG A 494 -19.55 -14.40 -11.13
C ARG A 494 -19.76 -12.89 -11.04
N ARG A 495 -19.98 -12.23 -12.18
CA ARG A 495 -20.22 -10.78 -12.22
C ARG A 495 -21.52 -10.40 -11.52
N ILE A 496 -22.61 -11.14 -11.78
CA ILE A 496 -23.94 -10.90 -11.19
C ILE A 496 -23.93 -11.17 -9.67
N ASN A 497 -23.25 -12.25 -9.26
CA ASN A 497 -23.21 -12.70 -7.86
C ASN A 497 -22.09 -12.02 -7.05
N TYR A 498 -21.44 -10.98 -7.57
CA TYR A 498 -20.41 -10.28 -6.81
C TYR A 498 -21.02 -9.66 -5.52
N PRO A 499 -20.48 -9.98 -4.33
CA PRO A 499 -21.06 -9.55 -3.07
C PRO A 499 -20.68 -8.10 -2.73
N GLN A 500 -21.19 -7.14 -3.49
CA GLN A 500 -20.94 -5.72 -3.22
C GLN A 500 -21.64 -5.28 -1.94
N GLU A 501 -20.87 -4.76 -0.98
CA GLU A 501 -21.43 -4.18 0.22
C GLU A 501 -22.11 -2.84 -0.09
N ARG A 502 -23.36 -2.66 0.36
CA ARG A 502 -24.14 -1.43 0.18
C ARG A 502 -24.61 -0.93 1.54
N VAL A 503 -23.94 0.10 2.05
CA VAL A 503 -24.22 0.66 3.38
C VAL A 503 -24.35 2.18 3.28
N ARG A 504 -25.48 2.71 3.76
CA ARG A 504 -25.61 4.16 3.94
C ARG A 504 -24.86 4.59 5.19
N PHE A 505 -24.12 5.69 5.08
CA PHE A 505 -23.49 6.28 6.25
C PHE A 505 -24.56 6.79 7.21
N PRO A 506 -24.56 6.34 8.49
CA PRO A 506 -25.62 6.66 9.42
C PRO A 506 -25.51 8.11 9.92
N ASN A 507 -26.62 8.69 10.35
CA ASN A 507 -26.61 9.92 11.12
C ASN A 507 -26.52 9.56 12.61
N THR A 508 -25.39 9.88 13.25
CA THR A 508 -25.10 9.52 14.65
C THR A 508 -24.90 10.77 15.51
N VAL A 509 -24.99 10.59 16.82
CA VAL A 509 -24.80 11.65 17.82
C VAL A 509 -23.77 11.26 18.90
N HIS A 510 -22.94 10.25 18.64
CA HIS A 510 -21.89 9.85 19.58
C HIS A 510 -20.92 11.00 19.83
N ALA A 511 -20.55 11.23 21.08
CA ALA A 511 -19.66 12.33 21.43
C ALA A 511 -18.25 12.11 20.87
N PHE A 512 -17.71 13.14 20.22
CA PHE A 512 -16.30 13.16 19.82
C PHE A 512 -15.39 13.16 21.07
N PRO A 513 -14.22 12.48 21.05
CA PRO A 513 -13.35 12.34 22.22
C PRO A 513 -12.75 13.65 22.77
N ALA A 514 -12.91 14.77 22.08
CA ALA A 514 -12.42 16.07 22.51
C ALA A 514 -13.51 17.14 22.44
N GLY A 515 -13.59 18.00 23.44
CA GLY A 515 -14.56 19.11 23.47
C GLY A 515 -14.16 20.31 22.59
N GLU A 516 -12.90 20.37 22.18
CA GLU A 516 -12.35 21.43 21.33
C GLU A 516 -11.42 20.82 20.28
N LEU A 517 -11.42 21.41 19.09
CA LEU A 517 -10.50 21.10 17.99
C LEU A 517 -9.69 22.34 17.65
N THR A 518 -8.36 22.21 17.65
CA THR A 518 -7.44 23.20 17.10
C THR A 518 -7.32 23.01 15.58
N TYR A 519 -6.43 23.75 14.91
CA TYR A 519 -6.11 23.56 13.49
C TYR A 519 -5.70 22.10 13.14
N LEU A 520 -5.28 21.29 14.14
CA LEU A 520 -4.98 19.87 13.97
C LEU A 520 -6.20 19.01 13.60
N GLY A 521 -7.41 19.52 13.80
CA GLY A 521 -8.65 18.89 13.35
C GLY A 521 -8.82 18.91 11.83
N ASN A 522 -8.05 19.73 11.12
CA ASN A 522 -8.09 19.88 9.66
C ASN A 522 -9.51 20.24 9.13
N VAL A 523 -10.25 21.05 9.88
CA VAL A 523 -11.63 21.45 9.52
C VAL A 523 -11.60 22.59 8.53
N MET A 524 -11.86 22.30 7.24
CA MET A 524 -11.71 23.24 6.15
C MET A 524 -13.05 23.85 5.69
N ASN A 525 -14.16 23.14 5.86
CA ASN A 525 -15.49 23.51 5.33
C ASN A 525 -16.58 23.50 6.41
N GLY A 526 -17.71 24.17 6.09
CA GLY A 526 -18.83 24.30 7.01
C GLY A 526 -19.53 22.96 7.33
N LYS A 527 -19.58 22.00 6.41
CA LYS A 527 -20.16 20.67 6.67
C LYS A 527 -19.33 19.84 7.66
N ALA A 528 -17.99 19.91 7.57
CA ALA A 528 -17.10 19.28 8.55
C ALA A 528 -17.25 19.93 9.93
N GLN A 529 -17.34 21.26 9.98
CA GLN A 529 -17.59 21.99 11.23
C GLN A 529 -18.91 21.59 11.87
N ALA A 530 -19.99 21.53 11.09
CA ALA A 530 -21.31 21.09 11.56
C ALA A 530 -21.27 19.65 12.09
N PHE A 531 -20.55 18.74 11.40
CA PHE A 531 -20.36 17.37 11.89
C PHE A 531 -19.79 17.36 13.32
N TYR A 532 -18.70 18.08 13.58
CA TYR A 532 -18.08 18.08 14.90
C TYR A 532 -18.95 18.74 15.96
N HIS A 533 -19.69 19.80 15.63
CA HIS A 533 -20.66 20.41 16.57
C HIS A 533 -21.79 19.45 16.96
N ASP A 534 -22.35 18.72 15.99
CA ASP A 534 -23.38 17.70 16.24
C ASP A 534 -22.88 16.55 17.13
N HIS A 535 -21.56 16.33 17.16
CA HIS A 535 -20.89 15.35 18.01
C HIS A 535 -20.29 15.96 19.30
N GLY A 536 -20.75 17.14 19.70
CA GLY A 536 -20.46 17.74 21.01
C GLY A 536 -19.18 18.56 21.10
N VAL A 537 -18.48 18.82 19.99
CA VAL A 537 -17.32 19.72 19.97
C VAL A 537 -17.80 21.17 20.06
N LYS A 538 -17.42 21.87 21.12
CA LYS A 538 -17.88 23.24 21.40
C LYS A 538 -17.13 24.30 20.60
N ARG A 539 -15.81 24.11 20.42
CA ARG A 539 -14.94 25.02 19.68
C ARG A 539 -14.20 24.28 18.58
N VAL A 540 -14.29 24.78 17.36
CA VAL A 540 -13.60 24.25 16.18
C VAL A 540 -12.80 25.36 15.54
N GLU A 541 -11.46 25.25 15.61
CA GLU A 541 -10.57 26.13 14.87
C GLU A 541 -10.50 25.68 13.39
N PRO A 542 -10.41 26.63 12.44
CA PRO A 542 -10.25 26.30 11.03
C PRO A 542 -8.92 25.56 10.77
N ALA A 543 -8.88 24.78 9.69
CA ALA A 543 -7.66 24.14 9.21
C ALA A 543 -6.56 25.18 8.96
N PHE A 544 -5.29 24.79 9.17
CA PHE A 544 -4.12 25.64 8.91
C PHE A 544 -4.09 26.20 7.47
N GLU A 545 -4.60 25.45 6.51
CA GLU A 545 -4.72 25.82 5.10
C GLU A 545 -5.76 26.92 4.86
N LYS A 546 -6.72 27.10 5.77
CA LYS A 546 -7.73 28.18 5.72
C LYS A 546 -7.27 29.40 6.47
N GLU A 547 -6.66 29.22 7.64
CA GLU A 547 -6.18 30.30 8.50
C GLU A 547 -4.86 29.87 9.19
N ALA A 548 -3.74 30.32 8.60
CA ALA A 548 -2.42 29.98 9.11
C ALA A 548 -2.12 30.78 10.38
N GLN A 549 -1.74 30.08 11.44
CA GLN A 549 -1.31 30.69 12.72
C GLN A 549 0.19 30.94 12.69
N ALA A 550 0.62 32.14 13.13
CA ALA A 550 2.03 32.60 13.07
C ALA A 550 3.00 31.69 13.85
N ASP A 551 2.56 31.16 15.00
CA ASP A 551 3.38 30.33 15.88
C ASP A 551 3.00 28.83 15.83
N ALA A 552 2.35 28.40 14.75
CA ALA A 552 1.92 27.02 14.62
C ALA A 552 3.11 26.05 14.62
N VAL A 553 2.92 24.91 15.29
CA VAL A 553 3.81 23.76 15.12
C VAL A 553 3.51 23.13 13.75
N LEU A 554 4.54 23.06 12.89
CA LEU A 554 4.38 22.63 11.50
C LEU A 554 4.51 21.10 11.32
N MET A 555 5.18 20.41 12.25
CA MET A 555 5.30 18.95 12.24
C MET A 555 5.30 18.38 13.66
N PHE A 556 4.65 17.23 13.81
CA PHE A 556 4.60 16.46 15.05
C PHE A 556 5.17 15.06 14.78
N CYS A 557 6.33 14.75 15.37
CA CYS A 557 7.10 13.55 15.02
C CYS A 557 7.30 12.64 16.23
N LYS A 558 6.98 11.34 16.11
CA LYS A 558 7.45 10.33 17.08
C LYS A 558 8.95 10.08 16.92
N HIS A 559 9.52 10.27 15.71
CA HIS A 559 10.95 10.35 15.47
C HIS A 559 11.53 11.54 16.24
N CYS A 560 12.61 11.33 16.97
CA CYS A 560 13.22 12.33 17.85
C CYS A 560 14.73 12.40 17.63
N LEU A 561 15.23 13.56 17.18
CA LEU A 561 16.66 13.74 16.90
C LEU A 561 17.53 13.63 18.15
N ARG A 562 17.03 14.06 19.33
CA ARG A 562 17.76 13.81 20.61
C ARG A 562 17.95 12.32 20.87
N TYR A 563 16.93 11.51 20.61
CA TYR A 563 17.02 10.06 20.73
C TYR A 563 18.02 9.49 19.73
N SER A 564 17.92 9.87 18.46
CA SER A 564 18.80 9.38 17.40
C SER A 564 20.27 9.76 17.59
N MET A 565 20.53 10.90 18.27
CA MET A 565 21.89 11.35 18.60
C MET A 565 22.42 10.79 19.94
N GLY A 566 21.64 9.94 20.63
CA GLY A 566 22.05 9.34 21.90
C GLY A 566 21.90 10.24 23.15
N TRP A 567 21.19 11.37 23.05
CA TRP A 567 21.06 12.35 24.13
C TRP A 567 19.66 12.38 24.78
N CYS A 568 18.87 11.34 24.58
CA CYS A 568 17.54 11.32 25.19
C CYS A 568 17.64 11.20 26.72
N PRO A 569 17.10 12.15 27.51
CA PRO A 569 17.19 12.09 28.95
C PRO A 569 16.39 10.97 29.58
N VAL A 570 15.37 10.46 28.86
CA VAL A 570 14.50 9.36 29.33
C VAL A 570 15.14 8.01 29.06
N HIS A 571 15.63 7.78 27.82
CA HIS A 571 16.09 6.47 27.37
C HIS A 571 17.61 6.27 27.52
N HIS A 572 18.41 7.28 27.20
CA HIS A 572 19.88 7.15 27.23
C HIS A 572 20.50 7.66 28.52
N LYS A 573 19.79 8.55 29.25
CA LYS A 573 20.28 9.22 30.48
C LYS A 573 21.61 9.97 30.28
N VAL A 574 21.90 10.35 29.02
CA VAL A 574 23.10 11.10 28.62
C VAL A 574 22.72 12.54 28.38
N LYS A 575 23.49 13.48 28.96
CA LYS A 575 23.34 14.92 28.76
C LYS A 575 23.95 15.32 27.42
N SER A 576 23.22 16.11 26.63
CA SER A 576 23.73 16.67 25.38
C SER A 576 24.93 17.61 25.67
N PRO A 577 25.99 17.58 24.81
CA PRO A 577 27.07 18.56 24.88
C PRO A 577 26.71 19.91 24.24
N TYR A 578 25.49 20.06 23.73
CA TYR A 578 25.01 21.26 23.04
C TYR A 578 23.85 21.89 23.80
N ARG A 579 23.69 23.22 23.62
CA ARG A 579 22.66 24.02 24.31
C ARG A 579 21.36 24.06 23.53
N GLU A 580 20.25 23.75 24.17
CA GLU A 580 18.90 23.87 23.57
C GLU A 580 18.41 25.34 23.60
N PRO A 581 17.49 25.73 22.65
CA PRO A 581 16.85 24.89 21.63
C PRO A 581 17.78 24.55 20.45
N TYR A 582 17.52 23.41 19.79
CA TYR A 582 18.19 23.07 18.53
C TYR A 582 17.40 23.58 17.34
N TYR A 583 18.11 23.81 16.24
CA TYR A 583 17.52 24.29 15.00
C TYR A 583 17.96 23.44 13.81
N LEU A 584 17.02 23.20 12.89
CA LEU A 584 17.34 22.75 11.53
C LEU A 584 17.46 23.99 10.65
N VAL A 585 18.54 24.08 9.88
CA VAL A 585 18.78 25.16 8.92
C VAL A 585 18.75 24.55 7.53
N SER A 586 17.81 24.99 6.69
CA SER A 586 17.68 24.55 5.30
C SER A 586 18.68 25.26 4.40
N THR A 587 18.87 24.73 3.18
CA THR A 587 19.81 25.30 2.19
C THR A 587 19.44 26.71 1.73
N ASP A 588 18.20 27.11 1.87
CA ASP A 588 17.69 28.47 1.58
C ASP A 588 17.73 29.39 2.80
N GLY A 589 18.36 28.96 3.90
CA GLY A 589 18.60 29.77 5.10
C GLY A 589 17.45 29.80 6.11
N ARG A 590 16.30 29.20 5.82
CA ARG A 590 15.20 29.11 6.80
C ARG A 590 15.60 28.28 7.99
N ARG A 591 15.23 28.76 9.19
CA ARG A 591 15.48 28.06 10.46
C ARG A 591 14.21 27.48 11.01
N PHE A 592 14.31 26.25 11.53
CA PHE A 592 13.20 25.52 12.15
C PHE A 592 13.62 25.10 13.55
N ARG A 593 12.89 25.60 14.53
CA ARG A 593 13.09 25.26 15.93
C ARG A 593 12.60 23.86 16.23
N LEU A 594 13.37 23.12 17.02
CA LEU A 594 13.02 21.80 17.53
C LEU A 594 12.66 21.89 19.00
N ASP A 595 11.44 21.51 19.35
CA ASP A 595 10.96 21.37 20.71
C ASP A 595 10.69 19.91 21.05
N PHE A 596 11.11 19.46 22.23
CA PHE A 596 11.04 18.04 22.62
C PHE A 596 10.11 17.85 23.81
N ASP A 597 8.91 17.31 23.54
CA ASP A 597 7.96 16.91 24.57
C ASP A 597 8.29 15.47 25.03
N CYS A 598 9.13 15.38 26.07
CA CYS A 598 9.60 14.10 26.59
C CYS A 598 8.53 13.32 27.38
N LYS A 599 7.40 13.95 27.78
CA LYS A 599 6.29 13.26 28.47
C LYS A 599 5.56 12.32 27.54
N VAL A 600 5.35 12.76 26.28
CA VAL A 600 4.68 11.99 25.24
C VAL A 600 5.64 11.48 24.14
N CYS A 601 6.94 11.64 24.36
CA CYS A 601 7.99 11.23 23.40
C CYS A 601 7.77 11.81 22.00
N GLN A 602 7.53 13.10 21.88
CA GLN A 602 7.24 13.79 20.63
C GLN A 602 8.23 14.93 20.37
N MET A 603 8.73 15.01 19.13
CA MET A 603 9.49 16.17 18.64
C MET A 603 8.57 17.05 17.81
N LYS A 604 8.57 18.34 18.05
CA LYS A 604 7.81 19.36 17.33
C LYS A 604 8.76 20.21 16.49
N VAL A 605 8.34 20.58 15.30
CA VAL A 605 9.11 21.43 14.37
C VAL A 605 8.29 22.67 14.07
N SER A 606 8.81 23.85 14.37
CA SER A 606 8.18 25.15 14.13
C SER A 606 9.11 26.06 13.31
N LEU A 607 8.57 26.96 12.50
CA LEU A 607 9.37 27.97 11.81
C LEU A 607 9.90 29.00 12.83
N ASP A 608 11.18 29.33 12.75
CA ASP A 608 11.78 30.38 13.60
C ASP A 608 11.73 31.73 12.86
N ASN A 609 10.68 32.49 13.13
CA ASN A 609 10.45 33.80 12.50
C ASN A 609 11.41 34.90 13.05
N ARG A 610 12.20 34.63 14.10
CA ARG A 610 13.09 35.61 14.71
C ARG A 610 14.40 35.82 13.95
N ALA A 611 14.72 34.98 12.99
CA ALA A 611 15.97 35.05 12.21
C ALA A 611 15.83 35.88 10.90
N SER A 612 14.66 36.45 10.62
CA SER A 612 14.39 37.25 9.42
C SER A 612 14.31 38.76 9.66
N SER A 613 14.69 39.22 10.87
CA SER A 613 14.78 40.64 11.22
C SER A 613 16.24 41.09 11.41
#